data_8148eb54d8280e39542182711492caff
#
_entry.id   8148eb54d8280e39542182711492caff
#
_cell.length_a   1.000
_cell.length_b   1.000
_cell.length_c   1.000
_cell.angle_alpha   90.00
_cell.angle_beta   90.00
_cell.angle_gamma   90.00
#
_symmetry.space_group_name_H-M   'P 1'
#
loop_
_entity.id
_entity.type
_entity.pdbx_description
1 polymer ?
#
loop_
_entity_poly.entity_id
_entity_poly.type
_entity_poly.pdbx_seq_one_letter_code
_entity_poly.pdbx_strand_id
1 'polypeptide(L)'
;MAIYHLRAKVMSRSKGQSAVAGAAYRGGGHSAIHAAAYRSGGILVDERTGQSYDYSHKGHVEHTEIMAPDGAPGWVHDRSELWNRVEAGEKRKDAQLAREMEITLPRELTPEECKGLVRSFVAEQFVSRGMVADIAIHRPKASDGGEQPHAHVMLTMRSLDGGSFGKKERSWNGNDLLVHWREAWSVAANAALAEAGQEARIDHRSLKEQGIVREPIPHLPQLAFFDRVRELTGGLRERFNQWVAVRHRNRVRDHLAAMEWLHAQEVEERVGGFLVETAHRLGLDRVVALLAPEREARLDR
;
A
#
# COMPACT_ATOMS: atom_id res chain seq x y z
N MET A 1 -3.90 0.57 13.48
CA MET A 1 -4.35 1.67 12.58
C MET A 1 -4.01 1.26 11.15
N ALA A 2 -5.02 1.06 10.31
CA ALA A 2 -4.84 0.73 8.90
C ALA A 2 -4.15 1.89 8.16
N ILE A 3 -3.22 1.56 7.26
CA ILE A 3 -2.42 2.55 6.52
C ILE A 3 -2.76 2.41 5.04
N TYR A 4 -3.17 3.52 4.41
CA TYR A 4 -3.34 3.57 2.96
C TYR A 4 -1.99 3.67 2.26
N HIS A 5 -1.71 2.73 1.36
CA HIS A 5 -0.65 2.84 0.38
C HIS A 5 -0.99 2.01 -0.86
N LEU A 6 -1.09 2.68 -2.00
CA LEU A 6 -1.16 2.05 -3.31
C LEU A 6 -0.24 2.79 -4.26
N ARG A 7 0.76 2.09 -4.77
CA ARG A 7 1.75 2.62 -5.70
C ARG A 7 1.75 1.83 -6.99
N ALA A 8 1.61 2.52 -8.13
CA ALA A 8 1.79 1.94 -9.45
C ALA A 8 3.17 2.29 -10.01
N LYS A 9 3.83 1.30 -10.59
CA LYS A 9 5.12 1.47 -11.28
C LYS A 9 5.03 0.80 -12.64
N VAL A 10 5.68 1.37 -13.64
CA VAL A 10 5.88 0.72 -14.93
C VAL A 10 7.29 0.15 -14.96
N MET A 11 7.39 -1.15 -15.22
CA MET A 11 8.66 -1.84 -15.41
C MET A 11 9.05 -1.76 -16.87
N SER A 12 10.23 -1.20 -17.16
CA SER A 12 10.77 -1.14 -18.51
C SER A 12 12.19 -1.72 -18.55
N ARG A 13 12.55 -2.29 -19.69
CA ARG A 13 13.85 -2.95 -19.88
C ARG A 13 15.05 -2.01 -19.73
N SER A 14 14.94 -0.77 -20.17
CA SER A 14 16.07 0.20 -20.15
C SER A 14 16.14 1.04 -18.89
N LYS A 15 15.00 1.32 -18.29
CA LYS A 15 14.97 2.06 -17.03
C LYS A 15 14.91 1.04 -15.92
N GLY A 16 16.05 0.83 -15.31
CA GLY A 16 16.07 0.21 -14.01
C GLY A 16 14.91 0.70 -13.19
N GLN A 17 14.26 -0.15 -12.41
CA GLN A 17 13.41 0.38 -11.36
C GLN A 17 14.21 1.48 -10.69
N SER A 18 13.65 2.69 -10.63
CA SER A 18 14.30 3.77 -9.91
C SER A 18 14.82 3.19 -8.59
N ALA A 19 16.04 3.50 -8.23
CA ALA A 19 16.94 2.97 -7.21
C ALA A 19 16.36 2.60 -5.82
N VAL A 20 15.07 2.36 -5.71
CA VAL A 20 14.37 1.98 -4.47
C VAL A 20 14.44 0.48 -4.19
N ALA A 21 14.66 -0.32 -5.19
CA ALA A 21 14.83 -1.75 -5.01
C ALA A 21 16.31 -2.09 -4.88
N GLY A 22 16.87 -1.63 -3.83
CA GLY A 22 18.04 -2.20 -3.17
C GLY A 22 19.29 -2.41 -3.97
N ALA A 23 20.28 -2.25 -3.30
CA ALA A 23 21.70 -2.56 -3.37
C ALA A 23 22.11 -3.90 -4.03
N ALA A 24 21.21 -4.71 -4.52
CA ALA A 24 21.52 -6.02 -5.11
C ALA A 24 21.62 -6.01 -6.63
N TYR A 25 21.29 -4.90 -7.30
CA TYR A 25 21.30 -4.82 -8.76
C TYR A 25 22.57 -4.23 -9.32
N ARG A 26 23.66 -4.95 -9.22
CA ARG A 26 24.86 -4.67 -10.01
C ARG A 26 24.78 -5.46 -11.33
N GLY A 27 24.30 -4.80 -12.37
CA GLY A 27 24.52 -5.25 -13.74
C GLY A 27 23.31 -5.85 -14.44
N GLY A 28 22.87 -5.20 -15.50
CA GLY A 28 21.95 -5.72 -16.48
C GLY A 28 20.53 -5.13 -16.38
N GLY A 29 19.93 -4.85 -17.53
CA GLY A 29 18.59 -4.29 -17.65
C GLY A 29 17.53 -5.14 -16.95
N HIS A 30 16.43 -4.49 -16.54
CA HIS A 30 15.37 -5.17 -15.78
C HIS A 30 14.68 -6.20 -16.66
N SER A 31 14.56 -7.40 -16.12
CA SER A 31 13.79 -8.49 -16.68
C SER A 31 12.49 -8.65 -15.88
N ALA A 32 11.38 -8.89 -16.59
CA ALA A 32 10.11 -9.25 -15.97
C ALA A 32 10.24 -10.58 -15.20
N ILE A 33 11.06 -11.51 -15.74
CA ILE A 33 11.38 -12.79 -15.09
C ILE A 33 12.02 -12.56 -13.73
N HIS A 34 13.04 -11.72 -13.66
CA HIS A 34 13.71 -11.41 -12.41
C HIS A 34 12.73 -10.82 -11.38
N ALA A 35 11.90 -9.88 -11.82
CA ALA A 35 10.90 -9.28 -10.95
C ALA A 35 9.88 -10.31 -10.43
N ALA A 36 9.43 -11.21 -11.29
CA ALA A 36 8.51 -12.27 -10.91
C ALA A 36 9.16 -13.27 -9.94
N ALA A 37 10.40 -13.71 -10.20
CA ALA A 37 11.16 -14.58 -9.30
C ALA A 37 11.32 -13.93 -7.91
N TYR A 38 11.73 -12.65 -7.87
CA TYR A 38 11.92 -11.92 -6.62
C TYR A 38 10.64 -11.82 -5.79
N ARG A 39 9.49 -11.56 -6.42
CA ARG A 39 8.21 -11.38 -5.72
C ARG A 39 7.62 -12.71 -5.28
N SER A 40 7.66 -13.71 -6.15
CA SER A 40 7.14 -15.03 -5.82
C SER A 40 8.00 -15.83 -4.86
N GLY A 41 9.27 -15.43 -4.63
CA GLY A 41 10.22 -16.26 -3.90
C GLY A 41 10.55 -17.56 -4.65
N GLY A 42 10.47 -17.55 -5.99
CA GLY A 42 10.68 -18.72 -6.83
C GLY A 42 12.04 -18.74 -7.51
N ILE A 43 12.28 -19.82 -8.27
CA ILE A 43 13.42 -19.98 -9.16
C ILE A 43 12.91 -19.86 -10.59
N LEU A 44 13.38 -18.85 -11.33
CA LEU A 44 12.97 -18.62 -12.73
C LEU A 44 14.22 -18.39 -13.61
N VAL A 45 14.11 -18.81 -14.87
CA VAL A 45 15.16 -18.62 -15.89
C VAL A 45 14.67 -17.63 -16.93
N ASP A 46 15.47 -16.59 -17.18
CA ASP A 46 15.26 -15.66 -18.28
C ASP A 46 15.82 -16.28 -19.57
N GLU A 47 14.94 -16.81 -20.42
CA GLU A 47 15.31 -17.51 -21.66
C GLU A 47 16.04 -16.59 -22.65
N ARG A 48 15.79 -15.27 -22.62
CA ARG A 48 16.44 -14.29 -23.47
C ARG A 48 17.92 -14.11 -23.14
N THR A 49 18.29 -14.28 -21.86
CA THR A 49 19.68 -14.04 -21.38
C THR A 49 20.37 -15.32 -20.89
N GLY A 50 19.61 -16.39 -20.67
CA GLY A 50 20.07 -17.62 -20.02
C GLY A 50 20.34 -17.47 -18.52
N GLN A 51 19.98 -16.33 -17.91
CA GLN A 51 20.24 -16.07 -16.49
C GLN A 51 19.17 -16.71 -15.63
N SER A 52 19.60 -17.43 -14.59
CA SER A 52 18.72 -17.97 -13.55
C SER A 52 18.67 -17.04 -12.35
N TYR A 53 17.47 -16.86 -11.80
CA TYR A 53 17.20 -16.08 -10.59
C TYR A 53 16.60 -16.97 -9.53
N ASP A 54 17.29 -17.15 -8.41
CA ASP A 54 16.86 -17.97 -7.28
C ASP A 54 16.56 -17.09 -6.06
N TYR A 55 15.29 -17.06 -5.67
CA TYR A 55 14.78 -16.37 -4.50
C TYR A 55 14.02 -17.32 -3.55
N SER A 56 14.23 -18.64 -3.68
CA SER A 56 13.58 -19.67 -2.85
C SER A 56 13.84 -19.52 -1.35
N HIS A 57 14.92 -18.82 -0.99
CA HIS A 57 15.29 -18.52 0.41
C HIS A 57 14.49 -17.41 1.08
N LYS A 58 13.58 -16.72 0.35
CA LYS A 58 12.74 -15.66 0.93
C LYS A 58 11.64 -16.22 1.84
N GLY A 59 11.79 -16.03 3.15
CA GLY A 59 10.88 -16.58 4.15
C GLY A 59 9.58 -15.79 4.43
N HIS A 60 9.33 -14.67 3.75
CA HIS A 60 8.19 -13.79 4.03
C HIS A 60 7.14 -13.75 2.91
N VAL A 61 7.22 -14.64 1.95
CA VAL A 61 6.23 -14.82 0.89
C VAL A 61 5.12 -15.73 1.45
N GLU A 62 3.93 -15.16 1.63
CA GLU A 62 2.79 -15.85 2.24
C GLU A 62 1.94 -16.58 1.19
N HIS A 63 1.68 -15.91 0.07
CA HIS A 63 0.82 -16.44 -1.00
C HIS A 63 1.28 -15.95 -2.36
N THR A 64 1.18 -16.82 -3.37
CA THR A 64 1.38 -16.43 -4.77
C THR A 64 0.35 -17.13 -5.67
N GLU A 65 -0.20 -16.40 -6.61
CA GLU A 65 -1.09 -16.95 -7.64
C GLU A 65 -1.07 -16.11 -8.91
N ILE A 66 -1.49 -16.70 -10.01
CA ILE A 66 -1.73 -15.98 -11.27
C ILE A 66 -3.22 -16.03 -11.57
N MET A 67 -3.83 -14.84 -11.70
CA MET A 67 -5.21 -14.67 -12.13
C MET A 67 -5.26 -14.17 -13.57
N ALA A 68 -6.14 -14.78 -14.37
CA ALA A 68 -6.29 -14.47 -15.78
C ALA A 68 -7.77 -14.41 -16.16
N PRO A 69 -8.12 -13.72 -17.26
CA PRO A 69 -9.47 -13.75 -17.82
C PRO A 69 -9.95 -15.17 -18.13
N ASP A 70 -11.27 -15.36 -18.10
CA ASP A 70 -11.88 -16.65 -18.43
C ASP A 70 -11.47 -17.13 -19.82
N GLY A 71 -11.20 -18.43 -19.95
CA GLY A 71 -10.73 -19.03 -21.19
C GLY A 71 -9.27 -18.76 -21.53
N ALA A 72 -8.48 -18.20 -20.59
CA ALA A 72 -7.05 -18.03 -20.78
C ALA A 72 -6.36 -19.38 -21.02
N PRO A 73 -5.36 -19.46 -21.92
CA PRO A 73 -4.63 -20.69 -22.17
C PRO A 73 -3.79 -21.12 -20.98
N GLY A 74 -3.55 -22.43 -20.80
CA GLY A 74 -2.90 -23.01 -19.63
C GLY A 74 -1.51 -22.43 -19.33
N TRP A 75 -0.75 -22.04 -20.35
CA TRP A 75 0.59 -21.45 -20.17
C TRP A 75 0.58 -20.13 -19.37
N VAL A 76 -0.56 -19.42 -19.32
CA VAL A 76 -0.69 -18.17 -18.53
C VAL A 76 -0.49 -18.42 -17.05
N HIS A 77 -0.84 -19.60 -16.57
CA HIS A 77 -0.73 -19.97 -15.15
C HIS A 77 0.66 -20.52 -14.77
N ASP A 78 1.55 -20.73 -15.75
CA ASP A 78 2.96 -20.98 -15.49
C ASP A 78 3.73 -19.65 -15.47
N ARG A 79 4.26 -19.29 -14.30
CA ARG A 79 4.95 -18.00 -14.09
C ARG A 79 6.18 -17.84 -14.98
N SER A 80 6.93 -18.91 -15.19
CA SER A 80 8.11 -18.89 -16.05
C SER A 80 7.70 -18.64 -17.51
N GLU A 81 6.72 -19.39 -17.99
CA GLU A 81 6.24 -19.29 -19.37
C GLU A 81 5.57 -17.93 -19.62
N LEU A 82 4.70 -17.46 -18.69
CA LEU A 82 4.03 -16.17 -18.78
C LEU A 82 5.04 -15.03 -18.99
N TRP A 83 6.02 -14.90 -18.10
CA TRP A 83 6.91 -13.75 -18.14
C TRP A 83 7.99 -13.87 -19.22
N ASN A 84 8.42 -15.09 -19.61
CA ASN A 84 9.27 -15.29 -20.79
C ASN A 84 8.55 -14.91 -22.08
N ARG A 85 7.25 -15.22 -22.22
CA ARG A 85 6.43 -14.77 -23.37
C ARG A 85 6.26 -13.25 -23.40
N VAL A 86 6.09 -12.60 -22.24
CA VAL A 86 6.07 -11.12 -22.15
C VAL A 86 7.40 -10.53 -22.65
N GLU A 87 8.54 -11.07 -22.20
CA GLU A 87 9.88 -10.62 -22.64
C GLU A 87 10.09 -10.85 -24.15
N ALA A 88 9.74 -12.01 -24.67
CA ALA A 88 9.88 -12.34 -26.09
C ALA A 88 9.00 -11.47 -26.98
N GLY A 89 7.81 -11.07 -26.50
CA GLY A 89 6.88 -10.20 -27.22
C GLY A 89 7.36 -8.76 -27.39
N GLU A 90 8.41 -8.34 -26.68
CA GLU A 90 8.90 -6.95 -26.68
C GLU A 90 10.25 -6.82 -27.39
N LYS A 91 10.26 -6.14 -28.54
CA LYS A 91 11.46 -6.00 -29.39
C LYS A 91 12.37 -4.82 -29.01
N ARG A 92 11.80 -3.77 -28.40
CA ARG A 92 12.55 -2.52 -28.12
C ARG A 92 13.40 -2.67 -26.85
N LYS A 93 14.56 -2.00 -26.86
CA LYS A 93 15.46 -1.93 -25.68
C LYS A 93 14.83 -1.19 -24.49
N ASP A 94 13.90 -0.28 -24.73
CA ASP A 94 13.20 0.53 -23.75
C ASP A 94 11.74 0.07 -23.54
N ALA A 95 11.39 -1.15 -23.96
CA ALA A 95 10.05 -1.65 -23.86
C ALA A 95 9.53 -1.68 -22.41
N GLN A 96 8.30 -1.23 -22.23
CA GLN A 96 7.55 -1.48 -21.01
C GLN A 96 7.12 -2.95 -20.98
N LEU A 97 7.52 -3.68 -19.94
CA LEU A 97 7.30 -5.12 -19.80
C LEU A 97 6.05 -5.43 -18.98
N ALA A 98 5.92 -4.76 -17.86
CA ALA A 98 4.84 -4.97 -16.92
C ALA A 98 4.48 -3.67 -16.20
N ARG A 99 3.30 -3.65 -15.57
CA ARG A 99 2.95 -2.72 -14.52
C ARG A 99 2.98 -3.47 -13.18
N GLU A 100 3.46 -2.83 -12.16
CA GLU A 100 3.40 -3.34 -10.80
C GLU A 100 2.51 -2.44 -9.96
N MET A 101 1.62 -3.07 -9.21
CA MET A 101 0.90 -2.44 -8.12
C MET A 101 1.49 -2.97 -6.81
N GLU A 102 1.90 -2.06 -5.95
CA GLU A 102 2.34 -2.34 -4.58
C GLU A 102 1.29 -1.80 -3.63
N ILE A 103 0.68 -2.67 -2.84
CA ILE A 103 -0.53 -2.39 -2.06
C ILE A 103 -0.30 -2.81 -0.62
N THR A 104 -0.41 -1.89 0.34
CA THR A 104 -0.37 -2.25 1.77
C THR A 104 -1.72 -2.85 2.17
N LEU A 105 -1.68 -3.95 2.91
CA LEU A 105 -2.86 -4.63 3.43
C LEU A 105 -3.11 -4.23 4.88
N PRO A 106 -4.37 -4.13 5.32
CA PRO A 106 -4.69 -3.85 6.72
C PRO A 106 -4.14 -4.95 7.64
N ARG A 107 -3.46 -4.55 8.71
CA ARG A 107 -2.93 -5.47 9.74
C ARG A 107 -4.04 -6.07 10.59
N GLU A 108 -5.18 -5.42 10.60
CA GLU A 108 -6.37 -5.78 11.34
C GLU A 108 -7.09 -7.00 10.75
N LEU A 109 -6.79 -7.32 9.50
CA LEU A 109 -7.35 -8.48 8.80
C LEU A 109 -6.46 -9.71 8.96
N THR A 110 -7.09 -10.87 9.05
CA THR A 110 -6.40 -12.17 9.02
C THR A 110 -5.73 -12.42 7.66
N PRO A 111 -4.77 -13.35 7.56
CA PRO A 111 -4.16 -13.73 6.28
C PRO A 111 -5.17 -14.12 5.20
N GLU A 112 -6.20 -14.89 5.54
CA GLU A 112 -7.22 -15.32 4.58
C GLU A 112 -8.14 -14.17 4.13
N GLU A 113 -8.51 -13.24 5.03
CA GLU A 113 -9.26 -12.03 4.68
C GLU A 113 -8.42 -11.12 3.77
N CYS A 114 -7.13 -10.94 4.06
CA CYS A 114 -6.21 -10.20 3.20
C CYS A 114 -6.13 -10.81 1.80
N LYS A 115 -6.00 -12.13 1.71
CA LYS A 115 -5.96 -12.87 0.44
C LYS A 115 -7.28 -12.72 -0.33
N GLY A 116 -8.42 -12.88 0.34
CA GLY A 116 -9.75 -12.68 -0.25
C GLY A 116 -9.91 -11.27 -0.81
N LEU A 117 -9.55 -10.24 -0.03
CA LEU A 117 -9.58 -8.84 -0.43
C LEU A 117 -8.73 -8.57 -1.68
N VAL A 118 -7.47 -9.05 -1.71
CA VAL A 118 -6.58 -8.87 -2.87
C VAL A 118 -7.16 -9.55 -4.10
N ARG A 119 -7.64 -10.79 -3.98
CA ARG A 119 -8.20 -11.54 -5.11
C ARG A 119 -9.42 -10.85 -5.71
N SER A 120 -10.36 -10.42 -4.85
CA SER A 120 -11.57 -9.71 -5.31
C SER A 120 -11.21 -8.39 -6.01
N PHE A 121 -10.33 -7.59 -5.42
CA PHE A 121 -9.87 -6.35 -6.02
C PHE A 121 -9.16 -6.57 -7.37
N VAL A 122 -8.28 -7.57 -7.46
CA VAL A 122 -7.54 -7.89 -8.68
C VAL A 122 -8.49 -8.41 -9.77
N ALA A 123 -9.42 -9.28 -9.43
CA ALA A 123 -10.42 -9.79 -10.36
C ALA A 123 -11.24 -8.65 -10.96
N GLU A 124 -11.76 -7.77 -10.11
CA GLU A 124 -12.62 -6.67 -10.52
C GLU A 124 -11.87 -5.59 -11.29
N GLN A 125 -10.71 -5.17 -10.82
CA GLN A 125 -10.06 -3.98 -11.37
C GLN A 125 -9.09 -4.28 -12.52
N PHE A 126 -8.54 -5.48 -12.60
CA PHE A 126 -7.51 -5.80 -13.59
C PHE A 126 -7.90 -6.95 -14.50
N VAL A 127 -8.31 -8.09 -13.95
CA VAL A 127 -8.62 -9.28 -14.74
C VAL A 127 -9.85 -9.06 -15.62
N SER A 128 -10.89 -8.42 -15.09
CA SER A 128 -12.11 -8.03 -15.84
C SER A 128 -11.82 -7.12 -17.03
N ARG A 129 -10.68 -6.42 -17.03
CA ARG A 129 -10.22 -5.57 -18.14
C ARG A 129 -9.31 -6.29 -19.13
N GLY A 130 -9.10 -7.60 -18.95
CA GLY A 130 -8.28 -8.42 -19.83
C GLY A 130 -6.80 -8.50 -19.43
N MET A 131 -6.39 -7.96 -18.29
CA MET A 131 -5.02 -8.11 -17.77
C MET A 131 -4.82 -9.50 -17.16
N VAL A 132 -3.62 -10.05 -17.31
CA VAL A 132 -3.17 -11.16 -16.48
C VAL A 132 -2.44 -10.56 -15.28
N ALA A 133 -2.75 -11.04 -14.10
CA ALA A 133 -2.23 -10.55 -12.84
C ALA A 133 -1.46 -11.66 -12.10
N ASP A 134 -0.17 -11.44 -11.85
CA ASP A 134 0.68 -12.29 -11.02
C ASP A 134 0.79 -11.65 -9.63
N ILE A 135 0.19 -12.29 -8.64
CA ILE A 135 0.03 -11.81 -7.27
C ILE A 135 1.08 -12.47 -6.38
N ALA A 136 1.70 -11.68 -5.51
CA ALA A 136 2.51 -12.17 -4.40
C ALA A 136 2.17 -11.37 -3.13
N ILE A 137 1.71 -12.04 -2.10
CA ILE A 137 1.45 -11.44 -0.78
C ILE A 137 2.64 -11.72 0.11
N HIS A 138 3.17 -10.66 0.71
CA HIS A 138 4.30 -10.72 1.63
C HIS A 138 3.88 -10.26 3.01
N ARG A 139 4.44 -10.88 4.05
CA ARG A 139 4.19 -10.52 5.45
C ARG A 139 5.50 -10.43 6.25
N PRO A 140 6.38 -9.47 5.91
CA PRO A 140 7.60 -9.27 6.68
C PRO A 140 7.31 -8.65 8.04
N LYS A 141 8.25 -8.79 8.97
CA LYS A 141 8.22 -8.06 10.24
C LYS A 141 8.49 -6.57 10.02
N ALA A 142 7.74 -5.73 10.67
CA ALA A 142 7.94 -4.28 10.68
C ALA A 142 8.89 -3.85 11.81
N SER A 143 9.38 -2.61 11.75
CA SER A 143 10.29 -2.04 12.75
C SER A 143 9.65 -1.84 14.13
N ASP A 144 8.33 -1.85 14.22
CA ASP A 144 7.54 -1.76 15.45
C ASP A 144 7.31 -3.14 16.11
N GLY A 145 7.89 -4.22 15.53
CA GLY A 145 7.73 -5.60 16.00
C GLY A 145 6.49 -6.30 15.47
N GLY A 146 5.55 -5.58 14.86
CA GLY A 146 4.37 -6.14 14.20
C GLY A 146 4.69 -6.67 12.80
N GLU A 147 3.66 -7.03 12.07
CA GLU A 147 3.76 -7.44 10.66
C GLU A 147 3.45 -6.28 9.72
N GLN A 148 3.98 -6.34 8.51
CA GLN A 148 3.69 -5.37 7.45
C GLN A 148 3.18 -6.09 6.19
N PRO A 149 1.93 -6.59 6.21
CA PRO A 149 1.36 -7.29 5.09
C PRO A 149 1.22 -6.35 3.89
N HIS A 150 1.63 -6.82 2.71
CA HIS A 150 1.49 -6.07 1.46
C HIS A 150 1.44 -7.03 0.27
N ALA A 151 0.76 -6.59 -0.78
CA ALA A 151 0.66 -7.32 -2.03
C ALA A 151 1.47 -6.64 -3.13
N HIS A 152 2.19 -7.43 -3.90
CA HIS A 152 2.74 -7.08 -5.20
C HIS A 152 1.87 -7.72 -6.27
N VAL A 153 1.36 -6.94 -7.19
CA VAL A 153 0.58 -7.42 -8.34
C VAL A 153 1.28 -7.00 -9.61
N MET A 154 1.88 -7.95 -10.30
CA MET A 154 2.47 -7.70 -11.62
C MET A 154 1.41 -7.92 -12.71
N LEU A 155 1.18 -6.92 -13.53
CA LEU A 155 0.15 -6.89 -14.55
C LEU A 155 0.79 -6.90 -15.95
N THR A 156 0.21 -7.69 -16.85
CA THR A 156 0.60 -7.65 -18.27
C THR A 156 0.20 -6.31 -18.90
N MET A 157 0.91 -5.91 -19.94
CA MET A 157 0.62 -4.69 -20.73
C MET A 157 -0.15 -5.01 -22.02
N ARG A 158 -0.52 -6.28 -22.22
CA ARG A 158 -1.24 -6.82 -23.36
C ARG A 158 -2.38 -7.69 -22.87
N SER A 159 -3.52 -7.56 -23.49
CA SER A 159 -4.62 -8.51 -23.33
C SER A 159 -4.29 -9.84 -24.05
N LEU A 160 -5.02 -10.88 -23.69
CA LEU A 160 -4.97 -12.15 -24.42
C LEU A 160 -5.89 -12.08 -25.65
N ASP A 161 -5.42 -12.63 -26.77
CA ASP A 161 -6.16 -12.71 -28.03
C ASP A 161 -5.84 -14.04 -28.70
N GLY A 162 -6.87 -14.87 -28.92
CA GLY A 162 -6.72 -16.15 -29.62
C GLY A 162 -5.68 -17.09 -29.04
N GLY A 163 -5.46 -17.10 -27.71
CA GLY A 163 -4.49 -17.98 -27.04
C GLY A 163 -3.07 -17.43 -26.97
N SER A 164 -2.82 -16.20 -27.42
CA SER A 164 -1.55 -15.49 -27.37
C SER A 164 -1.73 -14.06 -26.87
N PHE A 165 -0.61 -13.32 -26.65
CA PHE A 165 -0.69 -11.90 -26.38
C PHE A 165 -1.05 -11.09 -27.62
N GLY A 166 -2.09 -10.28 -27.49
CA GLY A 166 -2.52 -9.30 -28.46
C GLY A 166 -1.64 -8.04 -28.50
N LYS A 167 -2.22 -6.95 -29.00
CA LYS A 167 -1.55 -5.64 -29.02
C LYS A 167 -1.41 -5.07 -27.59
N LYS A 168 -0.39 -4.22 -27.42
CA LYS A 168 -0.21 -3.49 -26.16
C LYS A 168 -1.36 -2.51 -25.95
N GLU A 169 -2.01 -2.61 -24.80
CA GLU A 169 -3.15 -1.77 -24.46
C GLU A 169 -2.68 -0.51 -23.69
N ARG A 170 -2.62 0.59 -24.44
CA ARG A 170 -2.07 1.86 -23.91
C ARG A 170 -3.04 2.60 -23.00
N SER A 171 -4.34 2.35 -23.12
CA SER A 171 -5.38 2.95 -22.28
C SER A 171 -5.15 2.62 -20.80
N TRP A 172 -4.56 1.46 -20.51
CA TRP A 172 -4.22 1.06 -19.15
C TRP A 172 -3.17 1.95 -18.47
N ASN A 173 -2.50 2.85 -19.23
CA ASN A 173 -1.55 3.83 -18.69
C ASN A 173 -2.20 5.18 -18.33
N GLY A 174 -3.51 5.33 -18.48
CA GLY A 174 -4.22 6.55 -18.17
C GLY A 174 -4.09 6.95 -16.68
N ASN A 175 -3.90 8.24 -16.43
CA ASN A 175 -3.83 8.75 -15.07
C ASN A 175 -5.17 8.61 -14.34
N ASP A 176 -6.28 8.79 -15.05
CA ASP A 176 -7.62 8.66 -14.51
C ASP A 176 -7.88 7.25 -13.99
N LEU A 177 -7.36 6.24 -14.69
CA LEU A 177 -7.45 4.85 -14.26
C LEU A 177 -6.65 4.59 -12.98
N LEU A 178 -5.49 5.24 -12.81
CA LEU A 178 -4.73 5.15 -11.57
C LEU A 178 -5.46 5.80 -10.40
N VAL A 179 -6.12 6.94 -10.62
CA VAL A 179 -6.94 7.61 -9.60
C VAL A 179 -8.10 6.69 -9.20
N HIS A 180 -8.80 6.14 -10.20
CA HIS A 180 -9.87 5.16 -9.97
C HIS A 180 -9.40 3.95 -9.13
N TRP A 181 -8.27 3.34 -9.45
CA TRP A 181 -7.76 2.20 -8.69
C TRP A 181 -7.41 2.55 -7.24
N ARG A 182 -6.94 3.76 -6.99
CA ARG A 182 -6.67 4.25 -5.62
C ARG A 182 -7.94 4.37 -4.80
N GLU A 183 -8.99 4.93 -5.39
CA GLU A 183 -10.29 5.04 -4.77
C GLU A 183 -10.92 3.65 -4.55
N ALA A 184 -10.97 2.82 -5.60
CA ALA A 184 -11.51 1.46 -5.54
C ALA A 184 -10.82 0.61 -4.46
N TRP A 185 -9.48 0.74 -4.30
CA TRP A 185 -8.77 0.07 -3.22
C TRP A 185 -9.23 0.53 -1.83
N SER A 186 -9.39 1.84 -1.62
CA SER A 186 -9.85 2.33 -0.32
C SER A 186 -11.26 1.87 0.01
N VAL A 187 -12.15 1.79 -0.99
CA VAL A 187 -13.52 1.28 -0.83
C VAL A 187 -13.49 -0.21 -0.47
N ALA A 188 -12.75 -1.04 -1.25
CA ALA A 188 -12.67 -2.48 -1.02
C ALA A 188 -12.07 -2.81 0.35
N ALA A 189 -10.97 -2.15 0.73
CA ALA A 189 -10.32 -2.38 2.02
C ALA A 189 -11.20 -1.95 3.20
N ASN A 190 -11.93 -0.83 3.07
CA ASN A 190 -12.86 -0.38 4.10
C ASN A 190 -14.07 -1.30 4.25
N ALA A 191 -14.57 -1.88 3.15
CA ALA A 191 -15.62 -2.90 3.21
C ALA A 191 -15.15 -4.15 3.96
N ALA A 192 -13.96 -4.68 3.61
CA ALA A 192 -13.39 -5.85 4.29
C ALA A 192 -13.13 -5.58 5.79
N LEU A 193 -12.65 -4.39 6.15
CA LEU A 193 -12.49 -4.00 7.56
C LEU A 193 -13.83 -3.95 8.30
N ALA A 194 -14.89 -3.43 7.65
CA ALA A 194 -16.22 -3.39 8.26
C ALA A 194 -16.79 -4.80 8.44
N GLU A 195 -16.65 -5.68 7.45
CA GLU A 195 -17.08 -7.10 7.54
C GLU A 195 -16.35 -7.83 8.66
N ALA A 196 -15.08 -7.54 8.89
CA ALA A 196 -14.27 -8.06 9.99
C ALA A 196 -14.55 -7.38 11.35
N GLY A 197 -15.55 -6.48 11.45
CA GLY A 197 -15.89 -5.77 12.68
C GLY A 197 -14.83 -4.76 13.13
N GLN A 198 -13.91 -4.34 12.26
CA GLN A 198 -12.86 -3.40 12.59
C GLN A 198 -13.32 -1.94 12.40
N GLU A 199 -12.98 -1.06 13.33
CA GLU A 199 -13.29 0.39 13.23
C GLU A 199 -12.31 1.15 12.33
N ALA A 200 -11.10 0.59 12.13
CA ALA A 200 -10.08 1.22 11.30
C ALA A 200 -10.58 1.48 9.86
N ARG A 201 -10.22 2.62 9.31
CA ARG A 201 -10.54 2.99 7.92
C ARG A 201 -9.31 3.61 7.25
N ILE A 202 -9.23 3.45 5.93
CA ILE A 202 -8.21 4.08 5.08
C ILE A 202 -8.85 5.08 4.12
N ASP A 203 -8.09 6.10 3.73
CA ASP A 203 -8.54 7.12 2.78
C ASP A 203 -7.45 7.31 1.70
N HIS A 204 -7.85 7.27 0.43
CA HIS A 204 -6.96 7.41 -0.72
C HIS A 204 -6.60 8.87 -1.04
N ARG A 205 -7.36 9.83 -0.50
CA ARG A 205 -7.17 11.26 -0.76
C ARG A 205 -5.90 11.78 -0.08
N SER A 206 -5.38 12.88 -0.54
CA SER A 206 -4.25 13.54 0.12
C SER A 206 -4.64 14.03 1.53
N LEU A 207 -3.68 14.16 2.44
CA LEU A 207 -3.95 14.68 3.80
C LEU A 207 -4.65 16.03 3.77
N LYS A 208 -4.31 16.89 2.79
CA LYS A 208 -4.95 18.18 2.61
C LYS A 208 -6.44 18.05 2.26
N GLU A 209 -6.79 17.14 1.36
CA GLU A 209 -8.19 16.86 0.97
C GLU A 209 -9.00 16.23 2.10
N GLN A 210 -8.32 15.49 2.98
CA GLN A 210 -8.91 14.93 4.20
C GLN A 210 -9.08 15.98 5.31
N GLY A 211 -8.60 17.21 5.13
CA GLY A 211 -8.59 18.26 6.16
C GLY A 211 -7.56 18.01 7.28
N ILE A 212 -6.65 17.07 7.09
CA ILE A 212 -5.64 16.71 8.08
C ILE A 212 -4.45 17.66 7.96
N VAL A 213 -4.16 18.39 9.03
CA VAL A 213 -3.07 19.35 9.11
C VAL A 213 -1.76 18.61 9.48
N ARG A 214 -1.28 17.77 8.53
CA ARG A 214 0.03 17.09 8.64
C ARG A 214 0.80 17.23 7.33
N GLU A 215 2.10 17.33 7.42
CA GLU A 215 2.96 17.33 6.25
C GLU A 215 3.16 15.88 5.74
N PRO A 216 3.04 15.64 4.43
CA PRO A 216 3.37 14.34 3.84
C PRO A 216 4.83 13.98 4.16
N ILE A 217 5.05 12.79 4.72
CA ILE A 217 6.40 12.31 5.00
C ILE A 217 7.06 11.93 3.68
N PRO A 218 8.23 12.53 3.32
CA PRO A 218 8.95 12.19 2.11
C PRO A 218 9.31 10.70 2.07
N HIS A 219 9.13 10.07 0.91
CA HIS A 219 9.54 8.69 0.72
C HIS A 219 11.07 8.61 0.74
N LEU A 220 11.61 7.80 1.65
CA LEU A 220 13.03 7.46 1.69
C LEU A 220 13.25 6.05 1.18
N PRO A 221 14.23 5.84 0.28
CA PRO A 221 14.70 4.51 -0.03
C PRO A 221 15.22 3.81 1.22
N GLN A 222 14.98 2.50 1.35
CA GLN A 222 15.45 1.72 2.49
C GLN A 222 16.97 1.89 2.75
N LEU A 223 17.75 2.06 1.67
CA LEU A 223 19.18 2.37 1.72
C LEU A 223 19.53 3.63 2.51
N ALA A 224 18.61 4.61 2.60
CA ALA A 224 18.86 5.84 3.35
C ALA A 224 19.02 5.63 4.87
N PHE A 225 18.63 4.45 5.37
CA PHE A 225 18.76 4.08 6.79
C PHE A 225 20.09 3.38 7.10
N PHE A 226 20.88 2.99 6.08
CA PHE A 226 22.21 2.44 6.30
C PHE A 226 23.25 3.56 6.41
N ASP A 227 24.04 3.56 7.46
CA ASP A 227 25.02 4.62 7.77
C ASP A 227 26.05 4.84 6.64
N ARG A 228 26.50 3.74 5.99
CA ARG A 228 27.45 3.81 4.86
C ARG A 228 26.89 4.57 3.63
N VAL A 229 25.58 4.62 3.44
CA VAL A 229 24.96 5.30 2.28
C VAL A 229 24.73 6.77 2.58
N ARG A 230 24.60 7.16 3.85
CA ARG A 230 24.48 8.58 4.25
C ARG A 230 25.73 9.38 3.92
N GLU A 231 26.90 8.74 3.90
CA GLU A 231 28.18 9.38 3.60
C GLU A 231 28.41 9.55 2.09
N LEU A 232 27.74 8.78 1.24
CA LEU A 232 28.10 8.61 -0.16
C LEU A 232 27.35 9.51 -1.16
N THR A 233 26.20 10.10 -0.80
CA THR A 233 25.44 10.94 -1.75
C THR A 233 24.78 12.15 -1.08
N GLY A 234 25.15 13.36 -1.49
CA GLY A 234 24.58 14.61 -0.97
C GLY A 234 23.04 14.68 -1.09
N GLY A 235 22.47 14.22 -2.19
CA GLY A 235 21.03 14.22 -2.40
C GLY A 235 20.25 13.26 -1.51
N LEU A 236 20.83 12.12 -1.13
CA LEU A 236 20.19 11.18 -0.20
C LEU A 236 20.23 11.71 1.24
N ARG A 237 21.34 12.36 1.61
CA ARG A 237 21.50 13.03 2.91
C ARG A 237 20.48 14.16 3.07
N GLU A 238 20.28 14.96 2.04
CA GLU A 238 19.30 16.05 2.06
C GLU A 238 17.87 15.51 2.23
N ARG A 239 17.49 14.47 1.49
CA ARG A 239 16.18 13.79 1.67
C ARG A 239 16.00 13.19 3.05
N PHE A 240 17.04 12.61 3.61
CA PHE A 240 17.00 12.08 4.98
C PHE A 240 16.79 13.20 6.00
N ASN A 241 17.51 14.30 5.87
CA ASN A 241 17.34 15.46 6.75
C ASN A 241 15.92 16.05 6.63
N GLN A 242 15.40 16.15 5.42
CA GLN A 242 14.02 16.59 5.18
C GLN A 242 13.00 15.63 5.83
N TRP A 243 13.20 14.33 5.71
CA TRP A 243 12.37 13.31 6.36
C TRP A 243 12.37 13.44 7.88
N VAL A 244 13.55 13.61 8.50
CA VAL A 244 13.69 13.84 9.94
C VAL A 244 12.95 15.10 10.36
N ALA A 245 13.14 16.21 9.62
CA ALA A 245 12.51 17.50 9.91
C ALA A 245 10.97 17.41 9.82
N VAL A 246 10.43 16.78 8.78
CA VAL A 246 8.98 16.60 8.62
C VAL A 246 8.40 15.74 9.75
N ARG A 247 9.06 14.64 10.10
CA ARG A 247 8.61 13.78 11.23
C ARG A 247 8.63 14.54 12.55
N HIS A 248 9.64 15.37 12.79
CA HIS A 248 9.71 16.19 13.99
C HIS A 248 8.57 17.20 14.03
N ARG A 249 8.34 17.96 12.94
CA ARG A 249 7.22 18.93 12.89
C ARG A 249 5.87 18.27 13.06
N ASN A 250 5.61 17.12 12.45
CA ASN A 250 4.37 16.37 12.62
C ASN A 250 4.20 15.91 14.08
N ARG A 251 5.26 15.40 14.72
CA ARG A 251 5.21 14.99 16.14
C ARG A 251 4.89 16.17 17.07
N VAL A 252 5.51 17.32 16.85
CA VAL A 252 5.22 18.53 17.62
C VAL A 252 3.78 18.95 17.44
N ARG A 253 3.27 18.92 16.20
CA ARG A 253 1.88 19.28 15.88
C ARG A 253 0.88 18.32 16.51
N ASP A 254 1.14 17.00 16.43
CA ASP A 254 0.31 15.98 17.08
C ASP A 254 0.29 16.17 18.61
N HIS A 255 1.44 16.54 19.23
CA HIS A 255 1.51 16.83 20.65
C HIS A 255 0.71 18.09 21.03
N LEU A 256 0.84 19.16 20.26
CA LEU A 256 0.08 20.38 20.49
C LEU A 256 -1.43 20.14 20.36
N ALA A 257 -1.87 19.40 19.33
CA ALA A 257 -3.27 19.05 19.15
C ALA A 257 -3.82 18.21 20.33
N ALA A 258 -3.01 17.26 20.83
CA ALA A 258 -3.37 16.50 22.03
C ALA A 258 -3.50 17.37 23.28
N MET A 259 -2.59 18.35 23.47
CA MET A 259 -2.64 19.29 24.57
C MET A 259 -3.87 20.21 24.47
N GLU A 260 -4.18 20.71 23.29
CA GLU A 260 -5.39 21.53 23.05
C GLU A 260 -6.65 20.72 23.36
N TRP A 261 -6.72 19.47 22.94
CA TRP A 261 -7.86 18.59 23.22
C TRP A 261 -8.03 18.31 24.72
N LEU A 262 -6.93 18.03 25.45
CA LEU A 262 -6.96 17.85 26.90
C LEU A 262 -7.41 19.12 27.61
N HIS A 263 -6.89 20.28 27.19
CA HIS A 263 -7.31 21.55 27.76
C HIS A 263 -8.79 21.86 27.51
N ALA A 264 -9.30 21.55 26.29
CA ALA A 264 -10.70 21.72 25.97
C ALA A 264 -11.60 20.84 26.86
N GLN A 265 -11.21 19.58 27.10
CA GLN A 265 -11.92 18.69 28.01
C GLN A 265 -11.91 19.21 29.46
N GLU A 266 -10.76 19.66 29.95
CA GLU A 266 -10.65 20.21 31.29
C GLU A 266 -11.53 21.45 31.47
N VAL A 267 -11.59 22.33 30.47
CA VAL A 267 -12.49 23.48 30.45
C VAL A 267 -13.96 23.05 30.44
N GLU A 268 -14.33 22.08 29.59
CA GLU A 268 -15.68 21.54 29.49
C GLU A 268 -16.13 20.92 30.82
N GLU A 269 -15.27 20.14 31.48
CA GLU A 269 -15.55 19.58 32.81
C GLU A 269 -15.75 20.64 33.89
N ARG A 270 -14.90 21.70 33.89
CA ARG A 270 -15.01 22.79 34.84
C ARG A 270 -16.29 23.60 34.64
N VAL A 271 -16.63 23.89 33.38
CA VAL A 271 -17.87 24.61 33.03
C VAL A 271 -19.10 23.76 33.36
N GLY A 272 -19.08 22.46 32.99
CA GLY A 272 -20.16 21.53 33.35
C GLY A 272 -20.37 21.43 34.86
N GLY A 273 -19.27 21.27 35.62
CA GLY A 273 -19.32 21.27 37.09
C GLY A 273 -19.91 22.57 37.69
N PHE A 274 -19.49 23.70 37.17
CA PHE A 274 -20.01 25.01 37.60
C PHE A 274 -21.51 25.19 37.30
N LEU A 275 -21.96 24.74 36.12
CA LEU A 275 -23.38 24.77 35.75
C LEU A 275 -24.25 23.91 36.64
N VAL A 276 -23.80 22.67 36.94
CA VAL A 276 -24.48 21.73 37.84
C VAL A 276 -24.56 22.34 39.25
N GLU A 277 -23.46 22.86 39.79
CA GLU A 277 -23.43 23.49 41.12
C GLU A 277 -24.34 24.69 41.20
N THR A 278 -24.34 25.50 40.14
CA THR A 278 -25.22 26.68 40.06
C THR A 278 -26.69 26.29 39.96
N ALA A 279 -27.04 25.28 39.18
CA ALA A 279 -28.41 24.78 39.06
C ALA A 279 -28.92 24.20 40.40
N HIS A 280 -28.09 23.47 41.15
CA HIS A 280 -28.42 23.01 42.50
C HIS A 280 -28.68 24.18 43.43
N ARG A 281 -27.83 25.21 43.42
CA ARG A 281 -27.94 26.39 44.28
C ARG A 281 -29.21 27.20 44.00
N LEU A 282 -29.72 27.14 42.74
CA LEU A 282 -30.94 27.79 42.30
C LEU A 282 -32.19 26.89 42.39
N GLY A 283 -32.09 25.68 42.90
CA GLY A 283 -33.20 24.72 43.04
C GLY A 283 -33.77 24.26 41.70
N LEU A 284 -32.93 24.22 40.64
CA LEU A 284 -33.32 23.82 39.27
C LEU A 284 -33.07 22.35 39.01
N ASP A 285 -33.68 21.45 39.78
CA ASP A 285 -33.43 19.99 39.73
C ASP A 285 -33.66 19.36 38.34
N ARG A 286 -34.59 19.90 37.55
CA ARG A 286 -34.80 19.46 36.16
C ARG A 286 -33.61 19.77 35.22
N VAL A 287 -32.90 20.87 35.49
CA VAL A 287 -31.72 21.28 34.72
C VAL A 287 -30.53 20.37 35.12
N VAL A 288 -30.41 20.06 36.40
CA VAL A 288 -29.41 19.09 36.90
C VAL A 288 -29.60 17.75 36.27
N ALA A 289 -30.84 17.24 36.18
CA ALA A 289 -31.15 15.94 35.53
C ALA A 289 -30.86 15.92 34.02
N LEU A 290 -30.90 17.07 33.34
CA LEU A 290 -30.52 17.18 31.91
C LEU A 290 -29.01 17.26 31.71
N LEU A 291 -28.26 17.78 32.66
CA LEU A 291 -26.80 17.91 32.59
C LEU A 291 -26.04 16.67 33.11
N ALA A 292 -26.69 15.87 33.95
CA ALA A 292 -26.10 14.66 34.58
C ALA A 292 -25.92 13.44 33.66
N PRO A 293 -26.84 13.08 32.72
CA PRO A 293 -26.78 11.82 31.97
C PRO A 293 -25.59 11.72 30.99
N GLU A 294 -24.95 12.81 30.65
CA GLU A 294 -23.76 12.77 29.78
C GLU A 294 -22.48 12.31 30.52
N ARG A 295 -22.48 12.29 31.85
CA ARG A 295 -21.32 11.92 32.67
C ARG A 295 -21.15 10.41 32.84
N GLU A 296 -22.25 9.67 33.02
CA GLU A 296 -22.17 8.21 33.23
C GLU A 296 -21.84 7.42 31.94
N ALA A 297 -22.29 7.91 30.78
CA ALA A 297 -22.03 7.26 29.50
C ALA A 297 -20.57 7.43 28.99
N ARG A 298 -19.77 8.32 29.58
CA ARG A 298 -18.36 8.55 29.19
C ARG A 298 -17.32 7.84 30.06
N LEU A 299 -17.73 7.32 31.24
CA LEU A 299 -16.83 6.54 32.12
C LEU A 299 -16.71 5.06 31.72
N ASP A 300 -17.62 4.58 30.86
CA ASP A 300 -17.66 3.18 30.38
C ASP A 300 -17.09 3.00 28.96
N ARG A 301 -16.35 3.98 28.42
CA ARG A 301 -15.63 3.91 27.15
C ARG A 301 -14.15 4.26 27.38
#